data_d0961f9626201baec1fa57fc9e197f36
#
_entry.id   d0961f9626201baec1fa57fc9e197f36
#
_cell.length_a   1.000
_cell.length_b   1.000
_cell.length_c   1.000
_cell.angle_alpha   90.00
_cell.angle_beta   90.00
_cell.angle_gamma   90.00
#
_symmetry.space_group_name_H-M   'P 1'
#
loop_
_entity.id
_entity.type
_entity.pdbx_description
1 polymer ?
#
loop_
_entity_poly.entity_id
_entity_poly.type
_entity_poly.pdbx_seq_one_letter_code
_entity_poly.pdbx_strand_id
1 'polypeptide(L)'
;MGLTKIIALQVAGDGGFAAAKSAADGAAAAELGECTCMAFFDRQTGRESPAHASECHGDCQVPGYEEYAVNRGATLKVVVNDGAYVFIYRSLGEFAGV
;
A
#
# COMPACT_ATOMS: atom_id res chain seq x y z
N MET A 1 12.20 -10.55 3.95
CA MET A 1 11.85 -9.30 3.26
C MET A 1 10.42 -9.02 3.52
N GLY A 2 10.02 -7.85 3.40
CA GLY A 2 8.67 -7.48 3.70
C GLY A 2 8.61 -5.99 3.90
N LEU A 3 7.54 -5.54 4.53
CA LEU A 3 7.36 -4.12 4.78
C LEU A 3 8.38 -3.64 5.79
N THR A 4 9.16 -2.63 5.40
CA THR A 4 10.19 -2.08 6.27
C THR A 4 9.74 -0.79 6.93
N LYS A 5 8.66 -0.20 6.44
CA LYS A 5 8.14 1.04 7.02
C LYS A 5 6.63 1.13 6.85
N ILE A 6 5.98 1.65 7.87
CA ILE A 6 4.54 1.91 7.85
C ILE A 6 4.35 3.38 8.18
N ILE A 7 3.60 4.09 7.32
CA ILE A 7 3.27 5.50 7.54
C ILE A 7 1.77 5.60 7.80
N ALA A 8 1.40 6.33 8.84
CA ALA A 8 0.01 6.59 9.15
C ALA A 8 -0.33 8.03 8.80
N LEU A 9 -1.41 8.22 8.05
CA LEU A 9 -1.86 9.54 7.62
C LEU A 9 -3.30 9.78 8.02
N GLN A 10 -3.64 11.06 8.21
CA GLN A 10 -5.02 11.48 8.40
C GLN A 10 -5.38 12.46 7.29
N VAL A 11 -6.46 12.18 6.58
CA VAL A 11 -6.92 13.00 5.46
C VAL A 11 -8.36 13.41 5.72
N ALA A 12 -8.69 14.66 5.47
CA ALA A 12 -10.05 15.16 5.64
C ALA A 12 -11.04 14.34 4.80
N GLY A 13 -12.21 14.11 5.34
CA GLY A 13 -13.08 13.04 4.94
C GLY A 13 -13.83 13.14 3.62
N ASP A 14 -13.81 14.27 2.93
CA ASP A 14 -14.73 14.45 1.80
C ASP A 14 -14.21 13.96 0.46
N GLY A 15 -12.92 13.70 0.34
CA GLY A 15 -12.32 13.33 -0.93
C GLY A 15 -12.35 11.85 -1.25
N GLY A 16 -12.73 11.02 -0.30
CA GLY A 16 -12.83 9.59 -0.50
C GLY A 16 -11.53 8.94 -0.91
N PHE A 17 -11.65 7.91 -1.73
CA PHE A 17 -10.50 7.13 -2.17
C PHE A 17 -9.47 7.99 -2.91
N ALA A 18 -9.93 8.88 -3.79
CA ALA A 18 -9.02 9.69 -4.59
C ALA A 18 -8.13 10.59 -3.72
N ALA A 19 -8.72 11.22 -2.71
CA ALA A 19 -7.95 12.07 -1.80
C ALA A 19 -6.97 11.24 -0.97
N ALA A 20 -7.41 10.08 -0.50
CA ALA A 20 -6.55 9.19 0.26
C ALA A 20 -5.37 8.71 -0.59
N LYS A 21 -5.64 8.32 -1.83
CA LYS A 21 -4.60 7.87 -2.75
C LYS A 21 -3.58 8.96 -3.03
N SER A 22 -4.06 10.18 -3.28
CA SER A 22 -3.18 11.32 -3.55
C SER A 22 -2.26 11.60 -2.37
N ALA A 23 -2.81 11.59 -1.16
CA ALA A 23 -2.01 11.82 0.04
C ALA A 23 -0.99 10.70 0.25
N ALA A 24 -1.42 9.46 0.03
CA ALA A 24 -0.53 8.31 0.18
C ALA A 24 0.59 8.33 -0.87
N ASP A 25 0.25 8.68 -2.12
CA ASP A 25 1.25 8.79 -3.17
C ASP A 25 2.31 9.84 -2.82
N GLY A 26 1.89 10.97 -2.27
CA GLY A 26 2.82 12.01 -1.85
C GLY A 26 3.74 11.55 -0.73
N ALA A 27 3.18 10.85 0.26
CA ALA A 27 3.97 10.34 1.36
C ALA A 27 4.96 9.27 0.87
N ALA A 28 4.52 8.41 -0.03
CA ALA A 28 5.37 7.37 -0.58
C ALA A 28 6.51 7.97 -1.39
N ALA A 29 6.23 8.99 -2.19
CA ALA A 29 7.26 9.66 -2.98
C ALA A 29 8.29 10.33 -2.08
N ALA A 30 7.85 10.92 -0.97
CA ALA A 30 8.77 11.53 -0.02
C ALA A 30 9.67 10.49 0.65
N GLU A 31 9.16 9.30 0.86
CA GLU A 31 9.90 8.24 1.53
C GLU A 31 10.78 7.45 0.59
N LEU A 32 10.27 7.10 -0.59
CA LEU A 32 10.93 6.16 -1.51
C LEU A 32 11.49 6.83 -2.75
N GLY A 33 11.12 8.08 -3.03
CA GLY A 33 11.41 8.67 -4.32
C GLY A 33 10.48 8.09 -5.37
N GLU A 34 11.01 7.70 -6.51
CA GLU A 34 10.17 7.06 -7.52
C GLU A 34 9.64 5.74 -7.00
N CYS A 35 8.33 5.58 -7.08
CA CYS A 35 7.70 4.37 -6.55
C CYS A 35 6.37 4.13 -7.26
N THR A 36 5.83 2.94 -7.08
CA THR A 36 4.54 2.58 -7.64
C THR A 36 3.70 1.90 -6.57
N CYS A 37 2.39 2.12 -6.63
CA CYS A 37 1.45 1.46 -5.74
C CYS A 37 1.21 0.05 -6.27
N MET A 38 1.57 -0.94 -5.47
CA MET A 38 1.44 -2.34 -5.85
C MET A 38 0.12 -2.94 -5.45
N ALA A 39 -0.50 -2.41 -4.40
CA ALA A 39 -1.76 -2.95 -3.88
C ALA A 39 -2.47 -1.89 -3.05
N PHE A 40 -3.79 -2.02 -2.94
CA PHE A 40 -4.55 -1.14 -2.05
C PHE A 40 -5.75 -1.87 -1.48
N PHE A 41 -6.30 -1.32 -0.40
CA PHE A 41 -7.53 -1.77 0.20
C PHE A 41 -8.38 -0.57 0.60
N ASP A 42 -9.67 -0.59 0.21
CA ASP A 42 -10.65 0.42 0.58
C ASP A 42 -11.69 -0.26 1.48
N ARG A 43 -11.60 0.01 2.79
CA ARG A 43 -12.45 -0.65 3.76
C ARG A 43 -13.92 -0.25 3.61
N GLN A 44 -14.19 0.97 3.15
CA GLN A 44 -15.56 1.46 3.04
C GLN A 44 -16.36 0.71 1.99
N THR A 45 -15.73 0.35 0.89
CA THR A 45 -16.40 -0.37 -0.19
C THR A 45 -16.04 -1.85 -0.22
N GLY A 46 -15.04 -2.25 0.56
CA GLY A 46 -14.53 -3.61 0.52
C GLY A 46 -13.69 -3.93 -0.69
N ARG A 47 -13.34 -2.93 -1.48
CA ARG A 47 -12.51 -3.13 -2.67
C ARG A 47 -11.05 -3.33 -2.30
N GLU A 48 -10.41 -4.23 -3.00
CA GLU A 48 -8.97 -4.41 -2.86
C GLU A 48 -8.36 -4.70 -4.22
N SER A 49 -7.10 -4.38 -4.37
CA SER A 49 -6.36 -4.67 -5.58
C SER A 49 -5.00 -5.26 -5.20
N PRO A 50 -4.63 -6.40 -5.72
CA PRO A 50 -5.43 -7.23 -6.63
C PRO A 50 -6.58 -7.90 -5.90
N ALA A 51 -7.71 -7.99 -6.60
CA ALA A 51 -8.91 -8.60 -6.02
C ALA A 51 -8.69 -10.09 -5.82
N HIS A 52 -9.15 -10.58 -4.66
CA HIS A 52 -9.10 -12.00 -4.34
C HIS A 52 -7.71 -12.61 -4.38
N ALA A 53 -6.67 -11.79 -4.19
CA ALA A 53 -5.31 -12.30 -4.15
C ALA A 53 -5.15 -13.22 -2.95
N SER A 54 -4.49 -14.34 -3.17
CA SER A 54 -4.19 -15.27 -2.08
C SER A 54 -2.85 -15.90 -2.39
N GLU A 55 -1.84 -15.45 -1.67
CA GLU A 55 -0.48 -15.99 -1.81
C GLU A 55 -0.12 -16.90 -0.67
N CYS A 56 -1.07 -17.11 0.22
CA CYS A 56 -0.83 -17.84 1.45
C CYS A 56 -1.44 -19.23 1.42
N HIS A 57 -0.76 -20.17 2.03
CA HIS A 57 -1.25 -21.53 2.16
C HIS A 57 -1.39 -21.85 3.65
N GLY A 58 -2.59 -21.69 4.18
CA GLY A 58 -2.87 -22.00 5.57
C GLY A 58 -3.27 -20.76 6.36
N ASP A 59 -2.91 -20.72 7.63
CA ASP A 59 -3.31 -19.66 8.54
C ASP A 59 -2.46 -18.43 8.32
N CYS A 60 -2.87 -17.55 7.44
CA CYS A 60 -2.17 -16.30 7.21
C CYS A 60 -2.84 -15.19 7.96
N GLN A 61 -2.05 -14.39 8.65
CA GLN A 61 -2.54 -13.21 9.32
C GLN A 61 -2.39 -11.96 8.47
N VAL A 62 -1.80 -12.10 7.31
CA VAL A 62 -1.56 -11.00 6.39
C VAL A 62 -2.59 -11.05 5.27
N PRO A 63 -3.26 -9.93 4.97
CA PRO A 63 -4.23 -9.92 3.87
C PRO A 63 -3.59 -10.26 2.55
N GLY A 64 -4.38 -10.86 1.64
CA GLY A 64 -3.87 -11.30 0.35
C GLY A 64 -3.26 -10.19 -0.48
N TYR A 65 -3.85 -8.98 -0.46
CA TYR A 65 -3.30 -7.87 -1.22
C TYR A 65 -1.93 -7.44 -0.70
N GLU A 66 -1.71 -7.55 0.60
CA GLU A 66 -0.42 -7.22 1.18
C GLU A 66 0.63 -8.27 0.83
N GLU A 67 0.27 -9.54 0.94
CA GLU A 67 1.16 -10.64 0.54
C GLU A 67 1.58 -10.50 -0.92
N TYR A 68 0.62 -10.21 -1.78
CA TYR A 68 0.88 -10.01 -3.20
C TYR A 68 1.97 -8.94 -3.40
N ALA A 69 1.80 -7.80 -2.73
CA ALA A 69 2.72 -6.69 -2.91
C ALA A 69 4.10 -7.00 -2.35
N VAL A 70 4.15 -7.60 -1.17
CA VAL A 70 5.42 -7.95 -0.52
C VAL A 70 6.20 -8.95 -1.36
N ASN A 71 5.51 -9.93 -1.93
CA ASN A 71 6.17 -10.93 -2.76
C ASN A 71 6.74 -10.34 -4.04
N ARG A 72 6.33 -9.11 -4.38
CA ARG A 72 6.84 -8.42 -5.57
C ARG A 72 7.72 -7.23 -5.23
N GLY A 73 8.25 -7.22 -4.01
CA GLY A 73 9.26 -6.25 -3.61
C GLY A 73 8.77 -5.00 -2.93
N ALA A 74 7.50 -4.94 -2.54
CA ALA A 74 6.99 -3.78 -1.83
C ALA A 74 7.60 -3.70 -0.43
N THR A 75 7.89 -2.48 0.01
CA THR A 75 8.52 -2.25 1.30
C THR A 75 7.82 -1.21 2.16
N LEU A 76 6.88 -0.44 1.59
CA LEU A 76 6.22 0.65 2.30
C LEU A 76 4.71 0.43 2.33
N LYS A 77 4.14 0.58 3.52
CA LYS A 77 2.69 0.53 3.71
C LYS A 77 2.23 1.89 4.23
N VAL A 78 1.26 2.50 3.55
CA VAL A 78 0.66 3.76 3.99
C VAL A 78 -0.76 3.49 4.43
N VAL A 79 -1.06 3.79 5.68
CA VAL A 79 -2.36 3.55 6.29
C VAL A 79 -3.04 4.91 6.46
N VAL A 80 -4.19 5.10 5.84
CA VAL A 80 -4.90 6.37 5.86
C VAL A 80 -6.16 6.24 6.72
N ASN A 81 -6.37 7.22 7.59
CA ASN A 81 -7.56 7.31 8.45
C ASN A 81 -7.81 6.03 9.22
N ASP A 82 -6.78 5.59 9.95
CA ASP A 82 -6.85 4.44 10.86
C ASP A 82 -7.24 3.14 10.15
N GLY A 83 -6.85 3.01 8.89
CA GLY A 83 -7.10 1.79 8.15
C GLY A 83 -8.30 1.84 7.22
N ALA A 84 -8.94 3.00 7.09
CA ALA A 84 -10.02 3.15 6.10
C ALA A 84 -9.51 2.89 4.69
N TYR A 85 -8.26 3.27 4.44
CA TYR A 85 -7.60 3.00 3.16
C TYR A 85 -6.18 2.54 3.45
N VAL A 86 -5.69 1.57 2.69
CA VAL A 86 -4.33 1.08 2.82
C VAL A 86 -3.71 1.02 1.43
N PHE A 87 -2.49 1.55 1.29
CA PHE A 87 -1.76 1.52 0.02
C PHE A 87 -0.38 0.97 0.26
N ILE A 88 0.09 0.11 -0.62
CA ILE A 88 1.37 -0.56 -0.44
C ILE A 88 2.24 -0.29 -1.66
N TYR A 89 3.45 0.17 -1.43
CA TYR A 89 4.31 0.72 -2.47
C TYR A 89 5.63 -0.02 -2.59
N ARG A 90 6.14 -0.01 -3.80
CA ARG A 90 7.45 -0.52 -4.13
C ARG A 90 8.29 0.60 -4.72
N SER A 91 9.54 0.71 -4.29
CA SER A 91 10.46 1.68 -4.86
C SER A 91 10.87 1.28 -6.27
N LEU A 92 10.94 2.26 -7.16
CA LEU A 92 11.47 2.08 -8.51
C LEU A 92 12.87 2.66 -8.62
N GLY A 93 13.23 3.55 -7.69
CA GLY A 93 14.50 4.26 -7.76
C GLY A 93 15.73 3.39 -7.63
N GLU A 94 15.58 2.25 -7.01
CA GLU A 94 16.72 1.35 -6.83
C GLU A 94 17.28 0.83 -8.14
N PHE A 95 16.48 0.88 -9.20
CA PHE A 95 16.97 0.46 -10.50
C PHE A 95 17.96 1.43 -11.10
N ALA A 96 17.93 2.68 -10.67
CA ALA A 96 18.83 3.68 -11.18
C ALA A 96 20.25 3.46 -10.69
N GLY A 97 20.44 2.76 -9.60
CA GLY A 97 21.74 2.52 -9.05
C GLY A 97 22.44 1.26 -9.53
N VAL A 98 21.79 0.55 -10.40
CA VAL A 98 22.29 -0.75 -10.83
C VAL A 98 23.20 -0.64 -12.04
#